data_b3a34de1ecc1b3151b714b9b769770f4
#
_entry.id   b3a34de1ecc1b3151b714b9b769770f4
#
_cell.length_a   1.000
_cell.length_b   1.000
_cell.length_c   1.000
_cell.angle_alpha   90.00
_cell.angle_beta   90.00
_cell.angle_gamma   90.00
#
_symmetry.space_group_name_H-M   'P 1'
#
loop_
_entity.id
_entity.type
_entity.pdbx_description
1 polymer ?
#
loop_
_entity_poly.entity_id
_entity_poly.type
_entity_poly.pdbx_seq_one_letter_code
_entity_poly.pdbx_strand_id
1 'polypeptide(L)'
;MEHQLDRRNFLKKLVGVGALYTTGAAGLLLPKDVAAATSMADFWSRDRTINCKRADTGEKHEIRFFQQQNGYDLEAYRNACWLMRDAKDGNAMVQIDVGLLNLMYAMQEWARQSGRTNPVITINSAYRTPRRNATIEGAARNSLHMSGKAVDFTMRGVSISELEQMAKYYNVGGIGIYNSFIHLDTGRVRHWRG
;
A
#
# COMPACT_ATOMS: atom_id res chain seq x y z
N MET A 1 24.87 7.19 -4.31
CA MET A 1 23.88 7.95 -5.13
C MET A 1 22.55 7.90 -4.41
N GLU A 2 22.25 8.95 -3.64
CA GLU A 2 20.99 9.12 -2.93
C GLU A 2 19.88 9.35 -3.94
N HIS A 3 18.98 8.39 -4.11
CA HIS A 3 17.69 8.66 -4.72
C HIS A 3 16.90 9.55 -3.76
N GLN A 4 17.05 10.87 -3.92
CA GLN A 4 16.12 11.83 -3.35
C GLN A 4 14.72 11.45 -3.83
N LEU A 5 13.93 10.90 -2.91
CA LEU A 5 12.53 10.59 -3.12
C LEU A 5 11.83 11.91 -3.49
N ASP A 6 11.43 12.00 -4.74
CA ASP A 6 10.71 13.17 -5.25
C ASP A 6 9.32 13.28 -4.60
N ARG A 7 9.32 13.85 -3.40
CA ARG A 7 8.12 14.15 -2.59
C ARG A 7 7.09 14.96 -3.38
N ARG A 8 7.56 15.82 -4.32
CA ARG A 8 6.67 16.67 -5.12
C ARG A 8 5.88 15.87 -6.16
N ASN A 9 6.49 14.88 -6.80
CA ASN A 9 5.82 14.07 -7.81
C ASN A 9 4.86 13.05 -7.19
N PHE A 10 5.17 12.51 -6.01
CA PHE A 10 4.25 11.66 -5.27
C PHE A 10 3.03 12.45 -4.76
N LEU A 11 3.27 13.63 -4.17
CA LEU A 11 2.20 14.54 -3.72
C LEU A 11 1.36 15.08 -4.89
N LYS A 12 1.96 15.40 -6.03
CA LYS A 12 1.22 15.83 -7.24
C LYS A 12 0.33 14.72 -7.80
N LYS A 13 0.72 13.47 -7.72
CA LYS A 13 -0.12 12.33 -8.11
C LYS A 13 -1.31 12.13 -7.16
N LEU A 14 -1.17 12.46 -5.87
CA LEU A 14 -2.26 12.39 -4.88
C LEU A 14 -3.20 13.60 -4.93
N VAL A 15 -2.72 14.78 -5.32
CA VAL A 15 -3.51 16.04 -5.39
C VAL A 15 -4.37 16.13 -6.65
N GLY A 16 -4.12 15.31 -7.66
CA GLY A 16 -4.79 15.39 -8.97
C GLY A 16 -6.26 14.94 -9.02
N VAL A 17 -6.88 14.53 -7.91
CA VAL A 17 -8.29 14.05 -7.92
C VAL A 17 -9.09 14.68 -6.79
N GLY A 18 -9.23 15.97 -6.85
CA GLY A 18 -10.21 16.73 -6.07
C GLY A 18 -11.40 17.12 -6.96
N ALA A 19 -12.22 16.18 -7.40
CA ALA A 19 -13.51 16.54 -8.00
C ALA A 19 -14.48 15.32 -7.99
N LEU A 20 -15.56 15.46 -7.22
CA LEU A 20 -16.90 14.95 -7.48
C LEU A 20 -17.07 13.44 -7.69
N TYR A 21 -17.34 12.70 -6.62
CA TYR A 21 -18.29 11.59 -6.71
C TYR A 21 -19.36 11.75 -5.62
N THR A 22 -20.51 12.22 -6.07
CA THR A 22 -21.77 12.12 -5.33
C THR A 22 -22.38 10.75 -5.58
N THR A 23 -22.90 10.18 -4.51
CA THR A 23 -23.94 9.18 -4.41
C THR A 23 -23.63 7.72 -4.69
N GLY A 24 -23.86 6.92 -3.66
CA GLY A 24 -24.61 5.69 -3.76
C GLY A 24 -23.88 4.41 -3.52
N ALA A 25 -23.87 4.00 -2.32
CA ALA A 25 -24.16 2.66 -1.80
C ALA A 25 -23.47 2.42 -0.45
N ALA A 26 -24.23 1.91 0.47
CA ALA A 26 -23.95 1.59 1.85
C ALA A 26 -22.50 1.21 2.19
N GLY A 27 -21.83 1.97 3.06
CA GLY A 27 -20.80 1.45 3.92
C GLY A 27 -19.48 2.20 4.03
N LEU A 28 -19.01 2.90 3.02
CA LEU A 28 -17.83 3.75 3.15
C LEU A 28 -18.27 5.22 3.19
N LEU A 29 -18.24 5.79 4.38
CA LEU A 29 -18.25 7.23 4.49
C LEU A 29 -17.01 7.75 3.76
N LEU A 30 -17.21 8.33 2.58
CA LEU A 30 -16.15 9.20 2.02
C LEU A 30 -15.83 10.21 3.10
N PRO A 31 -14.57 10.43 3.45
CA PRO A 31 -14.22 11.31 4.54
C PRO A 31 -14.46 12.78 4.14
N LYS A 32 -15.72 13.22 4.08
CA LYS A 32 -16.06 14.65 4.02
C LYS A 32 -15.40 15.39 5.18
N ASP A 33 -15.30 14.71 6.33
CA ASP A 33 -14.72 15.28 7.53
C ASP A 33 -13.17 15.21 7.56
N VAL A 34 -12.56 14.29 6.84
CA VAL A 34 -11.09 14.19 6.74
C VAL A 34 -10.51 15.24 5.81
N ALA A 35 -11.20 15.58 4.73
CA ALA A 35 -10.79 16.66 3.85
C ALA A 35 -10.97 18.05 4.49
N ALA A 36 -11.88 18.18 5.46
CA ALA A 36 -12.16 19.44 6.14
C ALA A 36 -11.26 19.71 7.36
N ALA A 37 -10.71 18.65 7.99
CA ALA A 37 -10.04 18.80 9.29
C ALA A 37 -8.51 18.79 9.22
N THR A 38 -7.90 18.31 8.15
CA THR A 38 -6.43 18.18 8.09
C THR A 38 -5.97 18.43 6.67
N SER A 39 -5.06 19.39 6.50
CA SER A 39 -4.43 19.61 5.19
C SER A 39 -3.69 18.34 4.76
N MET A 40 -3.54 18.13 3.46
CA MET A 40 -2.73 17.00 2.94
C MET A 40 -1.29 17.05 3.45
N ALA A 41 -0.76 18.26 3.70
CA ALA A 41 0.55 18.47 4.31
C ALA A 41 0.59 17.90 5.73
N ASP A 42 -0.44 18.16 6.54
CA ASP A 42 -0.54 17.66 7.92
C ASP A 42 -0.70 16.15 7.96
N PHE A 43 -1.46 15.56 7.02
CA PHE A 43 -1.58 14.10 6.92
C PHE A 43 -0.22 13.43 6.69
N TRP A 44 0.59 13.99 5.79
CA TRP A 44 1.89 13.41 5.44
C TRP A 44 3.03 13.80 6.38
N SER A 45 2.84 14.79 7.26
CA SER A 45 3.84 15.19 8.26
C SER A 45 3.85 14.31 9.51
N ARG A 46 2.75 13.59 9.78
CA ARG A 46 2.59 12.73 10.97
C ARG A 46 3.51 11.52 10.94
N ASP A 47 3.65 10.89 12.11
CA ASP A 47 4.17 9.53 12.20
C ASP A 47 3.40 8.60 11.28
N ARG A 48 4.11 7.78 10.50
CA ARG A 48 3.50 6.81 9.61
C ARG A 48 3.84 5.40 10.07
N THR A 49 2.80 4.74 10.57
CA THR A 49 2.88 3.37 11.09
C THR A 49 1.96 2.47 10.28
N ILE A 50 2.48 1.36 9.78
CA ILE A 50 1.69 0.30 9.17
C ILE A 50 1.64 -0.91 10.10
N ASN A 51 0.45 -1.50 10.23
CA ASN A 51 0.25 -2.74 10.96
C ASN A 51 -0.03 -3.87 9.97
N CYS A 52 0.92 -4.78 9.85
CA CYS A 52 0.90 -5.80 8.82
C CYS A 52 1.16 -7.19 9.40
N LYS A 53 0.65 -8.21 8.71
CA LYS A 53 1.04 -9.61 8.91
C LYS A 53 1.27 -10.27 7.56
N ARG A 54 2.10 -11.30 7.52
CA ARG A 54 2.24 -12.18 6.37
C ARG A 54 1.19 -13.30 6.41
N ALA A 55 0.64 -13.63 5.25
CA ALA A 55 -0.30 -14.74 5.13
C ALA A 55 0.39 -16.11 5.24
N ASP A 56 1.63 -16.22 4.72
CA ASP A 56 2.38 -17.48 4.61
C ASP A 56 3.13 -17.86 5.90
N THR A 57 3.76 -16.91 6.58
CA THR A 57 4.57 -17.18 7.78
C THR A 57 3.85 -16.82 9.09
N GLY A 58 2.78 -16.04 9.01
CA GLY A 58 2.08 -15.52 10.19
C GLY A 58 2.81 -14.40 10.93
N GLU A 59 4.00 -14.00 10.49
CA GLU A 59 4.76 -12.88 11.07
C GLU A 59 3.93 -11.60 11.10
N LYS A 60 3.95 -10.91 12.25
CA LYS A 60 3.20 -9.66 12.47
C LYS A 60 4.16 -8.58 12.89
N HIS A 61 4.03 -7.41 12.29
CA HIS A 61 4.82 -6.24 12.63
C HIS A 61 3.96 -4.97 12.63
N GLU A 62 4.22 -4.14 13.61
CA GLU A 62 3.83 -2.74 13.59
C GLU A 62 5.09 -1.93 13.28
N ILE A 63 5.10 -1.24 12.14
CA ILE A 63 6.30 -0.62 11.58
C ILE A 63 6.06 0.88 11.43
N ARG A 64 6.66 1.67 12.32
CA ARG A 64 6.67 3.12 12.24
C ARG A 64 7.85 3.59 11.38
N PHE A 65 7.67 3.56 10.07
CA PHE A 65 8.74 3.84 9.08
C PHE A 65 9.02 5.34 8.85
N PHE A 66 8.17 6.22 9.36
CA PHE A 66 8.38 7.67 9.31
C PHE A 66 7.95 8.31 10.62
N GLN A 67 8.77 9.23 11.12
CA GLN A 67 8.54 10.01 12.33
C GLN A 67 8.50 11.49 11.97
N GLN A 68 7.51 12.22 12.47
CA GLN A 68 7.32 13.65 12.18
C GLN A 68 8.57 14.47 12.46
N GLN A 69 9.26 14.19 13.56
CA GLN A 69 10.43 14.94 14.01
C GLN A 69 11.74 14.49 13.33
N ASN A 70 11.87 13.19 13.02
CA ASN A 70 13.12 12.56 12.62
C ASN A 70 13.16 12.13 11.14
N GLY A 71 12.00 12.17 10.45
CA GLY A 71 11.88 11.69 9.08
C GLY A 71 11.78 10.17 8.97
N TYR A 72 12.36 9.59 7.92
CA TYR A 72 12.33 8.14 7.72
C TYR A 72 13.26 7.42 8.68
N ASP A 73 12.73 6.39 9.37
CA ASP A 73 13.46 5.48 10.23
C ASP A 73 14.04 4.33 9.40
N LEU A 74 15.36 4.27 9.31
CA LEU A 74 16.05 3.30 8.47
C LEU A 74 15.92 1.87 9.00
N GLU A 75 15.90 1.67 10.31
CA GLU A 75 15.74 0.35 10.93
C GLU A 75 14.31 -0.16 10.70
N ALA A 76 13.30 0.67 10.97
CA ALA A 76 11.92 0.35 10.68
C ALA A 76 11.69 0.08 9.17
N TYR A 77 12.36 0.82 8.29
CA TYR A 77 12.33 0.56 6.85
C TYR A 77 12.93 -0.82 6.48
N ARG A 78 14.04 -1.20 7.10
CA ARG A 78 14.63 -2.55 6.92
C ARG A 78 13.67 -3.64 7.39
N ASN A 79 12.97 -3.42 8.51
CA ASN A 79 11.93 -4.33 9.01
C ASN A 79 10.76 -4.44 8.02
N ALA A 80 10.36 -3.36 7.35
CA ALA A 80 9.38 -3.41 6.28
C ALA A 80 9.87 -4.22 5.08
N CYS A 81 11.14 -4.04 4.66
CA CYS A 81 11.74 -4.84 3.58
C CYS A 81 11.80 -6.32 3.96
N TRP A 82 12.14 -6.65 5.21
CA TRP A 82 12.13 -8.02 5.71
C TRP A 82 10.72 -8.62 5.69
N LEU A 83 9.73 -7.90 6.20
CA LEU A 83 8.35 -8.36 6.20
C LEU A 83 7.84 -8.63 4.77
N MET A 84 8.27 -7.82 3.80
CA MET A 84 7.84 -7.90 2.41
C MET A 84 8.76 -8.74 1.50
N ARG A 85 9.68 -9.52 2.08
CA ARG A 85 10.61 -10.40 1.36
C ARG A 85 9.92 -11.55 0.63
N ASP A 86 10.65 -12.21 -0.25
CA ASP A 86 10.23 -13.49 -0.85
C ASP A 86 10.59 -14.65 0.10
N ALA A 87 9.68 -14.98 1.04
CA ALA A 87 9.90 -16.05 2.01
C ALA A 87 9.92 -17.45 1.35
N LYS A 88 9.37 -17.58 0.15
CA LYS A 88 9.33 -18.84 -0.60
C LYS A 88 10.56 -19.07 -1.47
N ASP A 89 11.43 -18.07 -1.57
CA ASP A 89 12.69 -18.18 -2.32
C ASP A 89 13.87 -17.64 -1.49
N GLY A 90 14.26 -18.42 -0.50
CA GLY A 90 15.45 -18.18 0.33
C GLY A 90 15.38 -16.91 1.19
N ASN A 91 14.20 -16.39 1.50
CA ASN A 91 14.03 -15.10 2.18
C ASN A 91 14.70 -13.93 1.44
N ALA A 92 14.73 -13.99 0.12
CA ALA A 92 15.33 -12.93 -0.69
C ALA A 92 14.63 -11.59 -0.45
N MET A 93 15.42 -10.54 -0.31
CA MET A 93 14.97 -9.17 -0.02
C MET A 93 15.31 -8.21 -1.14
N VAL A 94 14.54 -7.14 -1.22
CA VAL A 94 14.81 -5.96 -2.05
C VAL A 94 14.43 -4.71 -1.28
N GLN A 95 14.92 -3.56 -1.69
CA GLN A 95 14.42 -2.29 -1.19
C GLN A 95 12.98 -2.09 -1.67
N ILE A 96 12.04 -2.00 -0.72
CA ILE A 96 10.64 -1.74 -1.01
C ILE A 96 10.45 -0.25 -1.32
N ASP A 97 9.69 0.03 -2.37
CA ASP A 97 9.35 1.41 -2.74
C ASP A 97 8.63 2.11 -1.58
N VAL A 98 9.18 3.21 -1.10
CA VAL A 98 8.59 4.01 -0.01
C VAL A 98 7.23 4.57 -0.41
N GLY A 99 7.00 4.82 -1.71
CA GLY A 99 5.68 5.17 -2.24
C GLY A 99 4.65 4.07 -1.97
N LEU A 100 5.05 2.79 -2.08
CA LEU A 100 4.18 1.66 -1.74
C LEU A 100 3.84 1.62 -0.25
N LEU A 101 4.82 1.83 0.64
CA LEU A 101 4.58 1.90 2.08
C LEU A 101 3.64 3.07 2.44
N ASN A 102 3.83 4.22 1.80
CA ASN A 102 2.94 5.38 1.98
C ASN A 102 1.52 5.09 1.51
N LEU A 103 1.34 4.40 0.39
CA LEU A 103 0.02 4.02 -0.10
C LEU A 103 -0.66 3.02 0.85
N MET A 104 0.07 2.03 1.35
CA MET A 104 -0.45 1.09 2.36
C MET A 104 -0.86 1.82 3.65
N TYR A 105 -0.04 2.77 4.11
CA TYR A 105 -0.37 3.61 5.26
C TYR A 105 -1.66 4.41 5.03
N ALA A 106 -1.77 5.08 3.88
CA ALA A 106 -2.93 5.90 3.56
C ALA A 106 -4.23 5.08 3.51
N MET A 107 -4.20 3.88 2.93
CA MET A 107 -5.35 2.97 2.91
C MET A 107 -5.71 2.47 4.31
N GLN A 108 -4.72 2.18 5.14
CA GLN A 108 -4.95 1.72 6.51
C GLN A 108 -5.51 2.84 7.39
N GLU A 109 -5.03 4.09 7.22
CA GLU A 109 -5.60 5.26 7.90
C GLU A 109 -7.04 5.53 7.46
N TRP A 110 -7.35 5.41 6.17
CA TRP A 110 -8.74 5.52 5.71
C TRP A 110 -9.64 4.50 6.40
N ALA A 111 -9.20 3.24 6.46
CA ALA A 111 -10.00 2.22 7.14
C ALA A 111 -10.22 2.55 8.63
N ARG A 112 -9.20 3.05 9.35
CA ARG A 112 -9.34 3.49 10.75
C ARG A 112 -10.35 4.63 10.89
N GLN A 113 -10.26 5.63 10.04
CA GLN A 113 -11.16 6.78 10.05
C GLN A 113 -12.59 6.40 9.65
N SER A 114 -12.76 5.33 8.86
CA SER A 114 -14.06 4.74 8.55
C SER A 114 -14.60 3.82 9.66
N GLY A 115 -14.00 3.86 10.87
CA GLY A 115 -14.45 3.12 12.05
C GLY A 115 -13.98 1.65 12.12
N ARG A 116 -13.03 1.25 11.28
CA ARG A 116 -12.48 -0.13 11.35
C ARG A 116 -11.51 -0.26 12.53
N THR A 117 -11.86 -1.10 13.49
CA THR A 117 -10.96 -1.36 14.63
C THR A 117 -9.78 -2.21 14.19
N ASN A 118 -8.57 -1.66 14.30
CA ASN A 118 -7.31 -2.33 14.00
C ASN A 118 -7.30 -3.04 12.62
N PRO A 119 -7.34 -2.29 11.50
CA PRO A 119 -7.38 -2.84 10.15
C PRO A 119 -6.00 -3.37 9.71
N VAL A 120 -5.59 -4.54 10.22
CA VAL A 120 -4.32 -5.17 9.89
C VAL A 120 -4.28 -5.55 8.41
N ILE A 121 -3.24 -5.12 7.70
CA ILE A 121 -2.95 -5.54 6.32
C ILE A 121 -2.37 -6.96 6.35
N THR A 122 -3.01 -7.88 5.65
CA THR A 122 -2.49 -9.24 5.43
C THR A 122 -1.80 -9.31 4.08
N ILE A 123 -0.47 -9.40 4.07
CA ILE A 123 0.35 -9.47 2.87
C ILE A 123 0.32 -10.92 2.35
N ASN A 124 -0.27 -11.12 1.17
CA ASN A 124 -0.31 -12.42 0.48
C ASN A 124 0.95 -12.62 -0.37
N SER A 125 1.44 -11.54 -0.99
CA SER A 125 2.69 -11.52 -1.78
C SER A 125 3.20 -10.08 -1.85
N ALA A 126 4.52 -9.91 -1.75
CA ALA A 126 5.15 -8.62 -2.01
C ALA A 126 6.34 -8.80 -2.95
N TYR A 127 7.59 -8.70 -2.48
CA TYR A 127 8.72 -9.00 -3.35
C TYR A 127 8.69 -10.46 -3.85
N ARG A 128 9.00 -10.65 -5.11
CA ARG A 128 9.21 -11.95 -5.77
C ARG A 128 10.53 -11.92 -6.51
N THR A 129 11.36 -12.93 -6.29
CA THR A 129 12.56 -13.09 -7.13
C THR A 129 12.16 -13.35 -8.58
N PRO A 130 13.00 -13.00 -9.57
CA PRO A 130 12.76 -13.35 -10.97
C PRO A 130 12.51 -14.85 -11.17
N ARG A 131 13.29 -15.69 -10.46
CA ARG A 131 13.13 -17.15 -10.49
C ARG A 131 11.73 -17.57 -10.06
N ARG A 132 11.27 -17.07 -8.91
CA ARG A 132 9.94 -17.41 -8.42
C ARG A 132 8.84 -16.80 -9.29
N ASN A 133 9.00 -15.58 -9.75
CA ASN A 133 8.02 -14.95 -10.64
C ASN A 133 7.78 -15.78 -11.91
N ALA A 134 8.83 -16.39 -12.46
CA ALA A 134 8.74 -17.26 -13.64
C ALA A 134 7.94 -18.56 -13.41
N THR A 135 7.75 -18.99 -12.15
CA THR A 135 6.98 -20.19 -11.79
C THR A 135 5.51 -19.90 -11.50
N ILE A 136 5.11 -18.64 -11.44
CA ILE A 136 3.72 -18.25 -11.13
C ILE A 136 2.95 -18.12 -12.44
N GLU A 137 1.94 -18.95 -12.60
CA GLU A 137 1.06 -18.90 -13.77
C GLU A 137 0.37 -17.53 -13.88
N GLY A 138 0.33 -16.96 -15.08
CA GLY A 138 -0.25 -15.67 -15.36
C GLY A 138 0.56 -14.47 -14.84
N ALA A 139 1.71 -14.66 -14.19
CA ALA A 139 2.55 -13.56 -13.76
C ALA A 139 3.16 -12.81 -14.95
N ALA A 140 3.09 -11.48 -14.91
CA ALA A 140 3.74 -10.64 -15.92
C ALA A 140 5.26 -10.85 -15.91
N ARG A 141 5.89 -10.93 -17.09
CA ARG A 141 7.36 -11.07 -17.21
C ARG A 141 8.11 -9.93 -16.52
N ASN A 142 7.60 -8.70 -16.66
CA ASN A 142 8.15 -7.50 -16.02
C ASN A 142 7.29 -7.08 -14.82
N SER A 143 7.05 -8.03 -13.91
CA SER A 143 6.23 -7.79 -12.72
C SER A 143 6.89 -6.77 -11.78
N LEU A 144 6.11 -5.81 -11.27
CA LEU A 144 6.57 -4.84 -10.29
C LEU A 144 6.85 -5.44 -8.91
N HIS A 145 6.37 -6.66 -8.65
CA HIS A 145 6.81 -7.45 -7.50
C HIS A 145 8.32 -7.71 -7.49
N MET A 146 8.94 -7.91 -8.67
CA MET A 146 10.39 -8.15 -8.78
C MET A 146 11.25 -6.92 -8.49
N SER A 147 10.65 -5.75 -8.39
CA SER A 147 11.36 -4.50 -8.06
C SER A 147 10.92 -3.87 -6.74
N GLY A 148 10.18 -4.62 -5.90
CA GLY A 148 9.69 -4.13 -4.61
C GLY A 148 8.65 -3.01 -4.71
N LYS A 149 7.94 -2.93 -5.83
CA LYS A 149 6.97 -1.87 -6.12
C LYS A 149 5.52 -2.33 -6.12
N ALA A 150 5.25 -3.57 -5.73
CA ALA A 150 3.91 -4.13 -5.71
C ALA A 150 3.65 -4.98 -4.47
N VAL A 151 2.38 -5.04 -4.07
CA VAL A 151 1.87 -5.87 -2.99
C VAL A 151 0.50 -6.43 -3.33
N ASP A 152 0.30 -7.73 -3.03
CA ASP A 152 -0.99 -8.40 -3.04
C ASP A 152 -1.43 -8.56 -1.59
N PHE A 153 -2.61 -8.04 -1.21
CA PHE A 153 -3.01 -8.02 0.19
C PHE A 153 -4.53 -8.01 0.38
N THR A 154 -4.92 -8.30 1.60
CA THR A 154 -6.24 -8.02 2.17
C THR A 154 -6.10 -7.14 3.40
N MET A 155 -7.21 -6.61 3.91
CA MET A 155 -7.21 -5.80 5.14
C MET A 155 -8.36 -6.25 6.04
N ARG A 156 -8.05 -6.46 7.31
CA ARG A 156 -9.04 -6.93 8.29
C ARG A 156 -10.21 -5.97 8.42
N GLY A 157 -11.43 -6.50 8.26
CA GLY A 157 -12.67 -5.71 8.36
C GLY A 157 -12.97 -4.82 7.15
N VAL A 158 -12.22 -4.98 6.04
CA VAL A 158 -12.41 -4.25 4.79
C VAL A 158 -12.62 -5.25 3.67
N SER A 159 -13.71 -5.13 2.93
CA SER A 159 -14.00 -5.99 1.78
C SER A 159 -13.12 -5.65 0.57
N ILE A 160 -13.03 -6.57 -0.39
CA ILE A 160 -12.30 -6.33 -1.65
C ILE A 160 -12.89 -5.14 -2.41
N SER A 161 -14.21 -4.99 -2.41
CA SER A 161 -14.88 -3.85 -3.04
C SER A 161 -14.52 -2.51 -2.38
N GLU A 162 -14.42 -2.47 -1.06
CA GLU A 162 -13.98 -1.27 -0.34
C GLU A 162 -12.50 -0.96 -0.60
N LEU A 163 -11.64 -1.99 -0.62
CA LEU A 163 -10.23 -1.81 -1.00
C LEU A 163 -10.08 -1.29 -2.44
N GLU A 164 -10.91 -1.78 -3.38
CA GLU A 164 -10.96 -1.28 -4.75
C GLU A 164 -11.34 0.21 -4.78
N GLN A 165 -12.34 0.63 -4.02
CA GLN A 165 -12.77 2.03 -3.95
C GLN A 165 -11.66 2.92 -3.39
N MET A 166 -11.02 2.51 -2.29
CA MET A 166 -9.88 3.22 -1.70
C MET A 166 -8.73 3.37 -2.70
N ALA A 167 -8.34 2.26 -3.35
CA ALA A 167 -7.25 2.27 -4.32
C ALA A 167 -7.54 3.18 -5.52
N LYS A 168 -8.76 3.14 -6.06
CA LYS A 168 -9.21 4.02 -7.14
C LYS A 168 -9.23 5.49 -6.73
N TYR A 169 -9.59 5.78 -5.49
CA TYR A 169 -9.56 7.16 -4.98
C TYR A 169 -8.14 7.72 -4.98
N TYR A 170 -7.16 6.96 -4.50
CA TYR A 170 -5.77 7.40 -4.52
C TYR A 170 -5.21 7.49 -5.94
N ASN A 171 -5.71 6.67 -6.86
CA ASN A 171 -5.34 6.66 -8.28
C ASN A 171 -3.81 6.65 -8.52
N VAL A 172 -3.11 5.83 -7.73
CA VAL A 172 -1.65 5.65 -7.79
C VAL A 172 -1.33 4.26 -8.29
N GLY A 173 -0.63 4.16 -9.43
CA GLY A 173 -0.14 2.90 -9.95
C GLY A 173 -1.19 1.93 -10.47
N GLY A 174 -0.86 0.66 -10.50
CA GLY A 174 -1.74 -0.41 -10.96
C GLY A 174 -2.62 -0.96 -9.85
N ILE A 175 -3.89 -1.26 -10.19
CA ILE A 175 -4.88 -1.86 -9.31
C ILE A 175 -5.41 -3.12 -9.99
N GLY A 176 -5.12 -4.29 -9.40
CA GLY A 176 -5.67 -5.58 -9.81
C GLY A 176 -6.67 -6.08 -8.78
N ILE A 177 -7.86 -6.44 -9.22
CA ILE A 177 -8.94 -6.92 -8.36
C ILE A 177 -9.12 -8.41 -8.58
N TYR A 178 -8.89 -9.18 -7.51
CA TYR A 178 -9.05 -10.62 -7.47
C TYR A 178 -10.15 -11.00 -6.46
N ASN A 179 -10.66 -12.21 -6.54
CA ASN A 179 -11.73 -12.67 -5.64
C ASN A 179 -11.31 -12.67 -4.16
N SER A 180 -10.03 -12.90 -3.88
CA SER A 180 -9.52 -13.09 -2.51
C SER A 180 -8.52 -12.05 -2.04
N PHE A 181 -8.08 -11.13 -2.90
CA PHE A 181 -7.12 -10.07 -2.56
C PHE A 181 -7.17 -8.93 -3.58
N ILE A 182 -6.49 -7.85 -3.26
CA ILE A 182 -6.23 -6.75 -4.18
C ILE A 182 -4.72 -6.65 -4.44
N HIS A 183 -4.36 -6.39 -5.70
CA HIS A 183 -3.01 -5.98 -6.09
C HIS A 183 -2.91 -4.46 -6.12
N LEU A 184 -1.85 -3.93 -5.55
CA LEU A 184 -1.45 -2.53 -5.71
C LEU A 184 0.01 -2.43 -6.11
N ASP A 185 0.31 -1.45 -6.97
CA ASP A 185 1.69 -1.08 -7.30
C ASP A 185 1.88 0.43 -7.49
N THR A 186 3.13 0.87 -7.56
CA THR A 186 3.53 2.27 -7.77
C THR A 186 3.99 2.57 -9.20
N GLY A 187 3.57 1.75 -10.16
CA GLY A 187 3.87 1.94 -11.57
C GLY A 187 2.91 2.93 -12.26
N ARG A 188 2.67 2.73 -13.54
CA ARG A 188 1.68 3.51 -14.28
C ARG A 188 0.26 3.18 -13.81
N VAL A 189 -0.62 4.16 -13.84
CA VAL A 189 -2.04 3.97 -13.51
C VAL A 189 -2.68 3.02 -14.52
N ARG A 190 -3.27 1.93 -14.01
CA ARG A 190 -4.02 0.94 -14.78
C ARG A 190 -4.89 0.10 -13.84
N HIS A 191 -5.98 -0.45 -14.38
CA HIS A 191 -6.91 -1.30 -13.62
C HIS A 191 -7.19 -2.57 -14.41
N TRP A 192 -7.33 -3.70 -13.70
CA TRP A 192 -7.75 -4.97 -14.28
C TRP A 192 -8.48 -5.84 -13.24
N ARG A 193 -9.15 -6.87 -13.73
CA ARG A 193 -9.73 -7.96 -12.93
C ARG A 193 -9.05 -9.26 -13.31
N GLY A 194 -8.75 -10.11 -12.33
CA GLY A 194 -8.18 -11.44 -12.48
C GLY A 194 -9.08 -12.51 -11.91
#